data_4bff7618df2b34299e4ea6588317e7f9
#
_entry.id   4bff7618df2b34299e4ea6588317e7f9
#
_cell.length_a   1.000
_cell.length_b   1.000
_cell.length_c   1.000
_cell.angle_alpha   90.00
_cell.angle_beta   90.00
_cell.angle_gamma   90.00
#
_symmetry.space_group_name_H-M   'P 1'
#
loop_
_entity.id
_entity.type
_entity.pdbx_description
1 polymer ?
#
loop_
_entity_poly.entity_id
_entity_poly.type
_entity_poly.pdbx_seq_one_letter_code
_entity_poly.pdbx_strand_id
1 'polypeptide(L)'
;VDSHCPLCGSQYRLGGPIFNGALHDHVFIQKAIDRLTQLYVTKDPVAVAASHYQCSTHSILLGLLTAMQEEVPSPLYYSFHGVTSSLRLTAPKYQEIASALRHAGYTQSQCHCDPLALKTNAPGSVVFDIFRAYFRQFQMEEKKDWLEQLPDCFAKQYLSQPAEGEYDFTILP
;
A
#
# COMPACT_ATOMS: atom_id res chain seq x y z
N VAL A 1 8.01 -13.17 -23.94
CA VAL A 1 8.06 -12.24 -22.79
C VAL A 1 9.35 -11.46 -22.93
N ASP A 2 9.25 -10.13 -23.01
CA ASP A 2 10.44 -9.28 -22.99
C ASP A 2 11.26 -9.57 -21.74
N SER A 3 12.56 -9.57 -21.90
CA SER A 3 13.48 -9.85 -20.78
C SER A 3 13.68 -8.64 -19.86
N HIS A 4 13.18 -7.47 -20.24
CA HIS A 4 13.35 -6.21 -19.54
C HIS A 4 12.01 -5.49 -19.27
N CYS A 5 11.96 -4.82 -18.14
CA CYS A 5 10.81 -4.02 -17.75
C CYS A 5 10.68 -2.78 -18.65
N PRO A 6 9.52 -2.54 -19.30
CA PRO A 6 9.35 -1.36 -20.15
C PRO A 6 9.38 -0.04 -19.37
N LEU A 7 9.17 -0.11 -18.05
CA LEU A 7 9.15 1.08 -17.20
C LEU A 7 10.56 1.55 -16.80
N CYS A 8 11.45 0.64 -16.42
CA CYS A 8 12.75 0.97 -15.85
C CYS A 8 13.94 0.34 -16.58
N GLY A 9 13.71 -0.42 -17.64
CA GLY A 9 14.76 -1.13 -18.38
C GLY A 9 15.46 -2.26 -17.62
N SER A 10 15.10 -2.50 -16.37
CA SER A 10 15.72 -3.56 -15.57
C SER A 10 15.33 -4.94 -16.07
N GLN A 11 16.27 -5.87 -15.98
CA GLN A 11 16.01 -7.26 -16.32
C GLN A 11 14.98 -7.88 -15.36
N TYR A 12 13.99 -8.57 -15.91
CA TYR A 12 13.03 -9.31 -15.10
C TYR A 12 13.70 -10.46 -14.36
N ARG A 13 13.24 -10.66 -13.13
CA ARG A 13 13.55 -11.85 -12.35
C ARG A 13 12.28 -12.66 -12.18
N LEU A 14 12.33 -13.93 -12.53
CA LEU A 14 11.22 -14.84 -12.28
C LEU A 14 11.24 -15.28 -10.82
N GLY A 15 10.12 -15.12 -10.16
CA GLY A 15 9.88 -15.61 -8.81
C GLY A 15 8.59 -16.42 -8.77
N GLY A 16 8.48 -17.31 -7.83
CA GLY A 16 7.29 -18.12 -7.64
C GLY A 16 7.56 -19.64 -7.65
N PRO A 17 6.51 -20.45 -7.64
CA PRO A 17 5.10 -20.05 -7.74
C PRO A 17 4.59 -19.29 -6.51
N ILE A 18 3.58 -18.40 -6.72
CA ILE A 18 2.88 -17.72 -5.64
C ILE A 18 1.43 -18.18 -5.60
N PHE A 19 0.83 -18.18 -4.39
CA PHE A 19 -0.60 -18.42 -4.25
C PHE A 19 -1.38 -17.20 -4.78
N ASN A 20 -2.28 -17.44 -5.74
CA ASN A 20 -3.09 -16.39 -6.37
C ASN A 20 -4.59 -16.55 -6.08
N GLY A 21 -4.95 -17.30 -5.05
CA GLY A 21 -6.33 -17.43 -4.56
C GLY A 21 -6.66 -16.37 -3.52
N ALA A 22 -7.89 -16.46 -2.99
CA ALA A 22 -8.32 -15.60 -1.88
C ALA A 22 -7.42 -15.84 -0.66
N LEU A 23 -6.78 -14.77 -0.19
CA LEU A 23 -5.87 -14.83 0.96
C LEU A 23 -6.63 -14.84 2.29
N HIS A 24 -7.84 -14.27 2.30
CA HIS A 24 -8.63 -14.07 3.51
C HIS A 24 -10.01 -14.70 3.38
N ASP A 25 -10.44 -15.40 4.43
CA ASP A 25 -11.83 -15.77 4.65
C ASP A 25 -12.51 -14.67 5.46
N HIS A 26 -13.17 -13.75 4.78
CA HIS A 26 -13.85 -12.61 5.40
C HIS A 26 -14.95 -13.02 6.39
N VAL A 27 -15.59 -14.18 6.18
CA VAL A 27 -16.61 -14.70 7.11
C VAL A 27 -15.97 -15.14 8.42
N PHE A 28 -14.84 -15.85 8.34
CA PHE A 28 -14.08 -16.25 9.52
C PHE A 28 -13.51 -15.02 10.26
N ILE A 29 -12.91 -14.08 9.52
CA ILE A 29 -12.34 -12.85 10.09
C ILE A 29 -13.41 -12.06 10.83
N GLN A 30 -14.60 -11.88 10.24
CA GLN A 30 -15.70 -11.16 10.88
C GLN A 30 -16.15 -11.84 12.18
N LYS A 31 -16.30 -13.16 12.18
CA LYS A 31 -16.62 -13.91 13.41
C LYS A 31 -15.56 -13.74 14.50
N ALA A 32 -14.30 -13.68 14.12
CA ALA A 32 -13.20 -13.46 15.06
C ALA A 32 -13.24 -12.03 15.65
N ILE A 33 -13.50 -11.02 14.81
CA ILE A 33 -13.69 -9.63 15.24
C ILE A 33 -14.87 -9.53 16.23
N ASP A 34 -16.02 -10.10 15.88
CA ASP A 34 -17.22 -10.08 16.73
C ASP A 34 -16.93 -10.72 18.10
N ARG A 35 -16.24 -11.86 18.08
CA ARG A 35 -15.88 -12.56 19.32
C ARG A 35 -14.93 -11.77 20.19
N LEU A 36 -13.89 -11.16 19.60
CA LEU A 36 -12.96 -10.30 20.35
C LEU A 36 -13.67 -9.06 20.89
N THR A 37 -14.57 -8.46 20.13
CA THR A 37 -15.35 -7.31 20.56
C THR A 37 -16.22 -7.65 21.76
N GLN A 38 -16.93 -8.77 21.74
CA GLN A 38 -17.74 -9.24 22.86
C GLN A 38 -16.90 -9.45 24.12
N LEU A 39 -15.74 -10.10 23.99
CA LEU A 39 -14.90 -10.44 25.15
C LEU A 39 -14.19 -9.24 25.75
N TYR A 40 -13.64 -8.36 24.93
CA TYR A 40 -12.66 -7.37 25.39
C TYR A 40 -13.13 -5.93 25.25
N VAL A 41 -14.00 -5.61 24.33
CA VAL A 41 -14.52 -4.24 24.12
C VAL A 41 -15.80 -4.05 24.91
N THR A 42 -16.82 -4.89 24.67
CA THR A 42 -18.11 -4.78 25.37
C THR A 42 -18.09 -5.40 26.76
N LYS A 43 -17.09 -6.27 27.02
CA LYS A 43 -16.93 -7.00 28.29
C LYS A 43 -18.22 -7.73 28.70
N ASP A 44 -18.87 -8.39 27.73
CA ASP A 44 -20.06 -9.19 27.97
C ASP A 44 -19.77 -10.24 29.05
N PRO A 45 -20.45 -10.17 30.23
CA PRO A 45 -20.15 -11.06 31.35
C PRO A 45 -20.34 -12.55 31.01
N VAL A 46 -21.30 -12.86 30.14
CA VAL A 46 -21.59 -14.24 29.73
C VAL A 46 -20.49 -14.75 28.81
N ALA A 47 -20.07 -13.94 27.86
CA ALA A 47 -18.99 -14.28 26.94
C ALA A 47 -17.65 -14.39 27.65
N VAL A 48 -17.36 -13.49 28.60
CA VAL A 48 -16.15 -13.53 29.44
C VAL A 48 -16.11 -14.78 30.33
N ALA A 49 -17.23 -15.12 30.98
CA ALA A 49 -17.31 -16.31 31.84
C ALA A 49 -17.17 -17.62 31.05
N ALA A 50 -17.64 -17.66 29.81
CA ALA A 50 -17.49 -18.81 28.91
C ALA A 50 -16.09 -18.92 28.28
N SER A 51 -15.27 -17.88 28.37
CA SER A 51 -13.94 -17.82 27.78
C SER A 51 -12.91 -18.44 28.72
N HIS A 52 -12.21 -19.49 28.27
CA HIS A 52 -11.07 -20.07 28.98
C HIS A 52 -9.74 -19.40 28.62
N TYR A 53 -9.73 -18.43 27.70
CA TYR A 53 -8.52 -17.79 27.20
C TYR A 53 -8.52 -16.29 27.50
N GLN A 54 -7.41 -15.84 28.06
CA GLN A 54 -7.10 -14.42 28.17
C GLN A 54 -6.07 -14.04 27.10
N CYS A 55 -6.42 -13.09 26.25
CA CYS A 55 -5.52 -12.57 25.23
C CYS A 55 -5.06 -11.17 25.65
N SER A 56 -3.81 -11.04 26.10
CA SER A 56 -3.22 -9.76 26.50
C SER A 56 -3.01 -8.82 25.31
N THR A 57 -2.92 -9.36 24.11
CA THR A 57 -2.71 -8.60 22.85
C THR A 57 -3.98 -8.43 22.03
N HIS A 58 -5.17 -8.51 22.66
CA HIS A 58 -6.46 -8.46 21.97
C HIS A 58 -6.65 -7.20 21.11
N SER A 59 -6.14 -6.05 21.54
CA SER A 59 -6.25 -4.80 20.77
C SER A 59 -5.42 -4.85 19.48
N ILE A 60 -4.22 -5.41 19.54
CA ILE A 60 -3.35 -5.60 18.37
C ILE A 60 -4.01 -6.61 17.41
N LEU A 61 -4.51 -7.71 17.95
CA LEU A 61 -5.18 -8.74 17.16
C LEU A 61 -6.44 -8.18 16.48
N LEU A 62 -7.23 -7.40 17.21
CA LEU A 62 -8.42 -6.75 16.64
C LEU A 62 -8.03 -5.80 15.50
N GLY A 63 -6.99 -4.99 15.67
CA GLY A 63 -6.49 -4.10 14.61
C GLY A 63 -6.01 -4.85 13.37
N LEU A 64 -5.28 -5.97 13.56
CA LEU A 64 -4.83 -6.81 12.44
C LEU A 64 -6.01 -7.45 11.69
N LEU A 65 -6.99 -8.00 12.40
CA LEU A 65 -8.17 -8.60 11.80
C LEU A 65 -9.01 -7.56 11.04
N THR A 66 -9.13 -6.35 11.57
CA THR A 66 -9.80 -5.24 10.89
C THR A 66 -9.08 -4.87 9.60
N ALA A 67 -7.74 -4.76 9.64
CA ALA A 67 -6.93 -4.50 8.45
C ALA A 67 -7.11 -5.60 7.40
N MET A 68 -7.12 -6.88 7.81
CA MET A 68 -7.36 -8.03 6.91
C MET A 68 -8.77 -8.02 6.32
N GLN A 69 -9.77 -7.54 7.07
CA GLN A 69 -11.17 -7.45 6.60
C GLN A 69 -11.32 -6.39 5.50
N GLU A 70 -10.56 -5.31 5.58
CA GLU A 70 -10.60 -4.18 4.65
C GLU A 70 -9.61 -4.33 3.48
N GLU A 71 -8.78 -5.38 3.51
CA GLU A 71 -7.67 -5.54 2.59
C GLU A 71 -8.14 -5.88 1.18
N VAL A 72 -7.60 -5.16 0.18
CA VAL A 72 -7.86 -5.43 -1.24
C VAL A 72 -7.32 -6.82 -1.59
N PRO A 73 -8.12 -7.66 -2.33
CA PRO A 73 -7.74 -9.02 -2.66
C PRO A 73 -6.66 -9.09 -3.76
N SER A 74 -5.52 -8.46 -3.51
CA SER A 74 -4.32 -8.53 -4.35
C SER A 74 -3.31 -9.45 -3.68
N PRO A 75 -2.67 -10.39 -4.40
CA PRO A 75 -1.68 -11.29 -3.81
C PRO A 75 -0.39 -10.57 -3.39
N LEU A 76 -0.09 -9.43 -4.01
CA LEU A 76 1.10 -8.64 -3.76
C LEU A 76 0.76 -7.23 -3.33
N TYR A 77 1.76 -6.55 -2.77
CA TYR A 77 1.67 -5.14 -2.36
C TYR A 77 2.89 -4.35 -2.81
N TYR A 78 2.77 -3.06 -2.86
CA TYR A 78 3.89 -2.15 -3.06
C TYR A 78 4.45 -1.73 -1.70
N SER A 79 5.72 -1.98 -1.47
CA SER A 79 6.43 -1.37 -0.34
C SER A 79 6.59 0.12 -0.62
N PHE A 80 6.01 0.97 0.22
CA PHE A 80 6.08 2.41 0.07
C PHE A 80 7.54 2.91 0.06
N HIS A 81 8.33 2.37 0.99
CA HIS A 81 9.77 2.64 1.02
C HIS A 81 10.48 2.13 -0.24
N GLY A 82 10.10 0.96 -0.76
CA GLY A 82 10.69 0.40 -1.99
C GLY A 82 10.46 1.30 -3.20
N VAL A 83 9.24 1.82 -3.38
CA VAL A 83 8.92 2.73 -4.48
C VAL A 83 9.65 4.07 -4.32
N THR A 84 9.57 4.70 -3.15
CA THR A 84 10.23 5.99 -2.89
C THR A 84 11.74 5.90 -3.00
N SER A 85 12.33 4.80 -2.55
CA SER A 85 13.78 4.54 -2.65
C SER A 85 14.21 4.33 -4.11
N SER A 86 13.44 3.58 -4.90
CA SER A 86 13.75 3.36 -6.33
C SER A 86 13.70 4.66 -7.15
N LEU A 87 12.80 5.56 -6.78
CA LEU A 87 12.66 6.88 -7.38
C LEU A 87 13.50 7.97 -6.68
N ARG A 88 14.19 7.62 -5.60
CA ARG A 88 14.99 8.56 -4.78
C ARG A 88 14.19 9.78 -4.30
N LEU A 89 12.91 9.58 -4.00
CA LEU A 89 12.02 10.62 -3.53
C LEU A 89 12.10 10.82 -2.02
N THR A 90 11.78 12.02 -1.56
CA THR A 90 11.32 12.19 -0.20
C THR A 90 9.94 11.55 -0.10
N ALA A 91 9.75 10.67 0.88
CA ALA A 91 8.51 9.92 1.00
C ALA A 91 7.31 10.86 1.21
N PRO A 92 6.28 10.80 0.35
CA PRO A 92 5.02 11.48 0.58
C PRO A 92 4.29 10.87 1.78
N LYS A 93 3.24 11.53 2.26
CA LYS A 93 2.36 10.89 3.24
C LYS A 93 1.58 9.77 2.57
N TYR A 94 1.45 8.64 3.27
CA TYR A 94 0.68 7.50 2.76
C TYR A 94 -0.73 7.92 2.31
N GLN A 95 -1.40 8.75 3.09
CA GLN A 95 -2.76 9.21 2.83
C GLN A 95 -2.89 10.03 1.54
N GLU A 96 -1.86 10.78 1.14
CA GLU A 96 -1.86 11.56 -0.11
C GLU A 96 -1.86 10.61 -1.32
N ILE A 97 -1.00 9.61 -1.32
CA ILE A 97 -0.93 8.61 -2.39
C ILE A 97 -2.19 7.73 -2.42
N ALA A 98 -2.67 7.33 -1.25
CA ALA A 98 -3.90 6.55 -1.12
C ALA A 98 -5.12 7.32 -1.66
N SER A 99 -5.22 8.62 -1.38
CA SER A 99 -6.28 9.48 -1.90
C SER A 99 -6.17 9.68 -3.41
N ALA A 100 -4.97 9.90 -3.92
CA ALA A 100 -4.75 10.03 -5.36
C ALA A 100 -5.17 8.77 -6.13
N LEU A 101 -4.90 7.58 -5.59
CA LEU A 101 -5.41 6.32 -6.17
C LEU A 101 -6.93 6.26 -6.18
N ARG A 102 -7.58 6.65 -5.09
CA ARG A 102 -9.06 6.68 -5.01
C ARG A 102 -9.67 7.68 -5.96
N HIS A 103 -9.11 8.91 -6.07
CA HIS A 103 -9.56 9.91 -7.02
C HIS A 103 -9.39 9.43 -8.47
N ALA A 104 -8.36 8.66 -8.75
CA ALA A 104 -8.15 8.03 -10.05
C ALA A 104 -9.05 6.80 -10.30
N GLY A 105 -9.96 6.46 -9.37
CA GLY A 105 -10.92 5.38 -9.51
C GLY A 105 -10.42 3.99 -9.13
N TYR A 106 -9.26 3.89 -8.49
CA TYR A 106 -8.70 2.61 -8.04
C TYR A 106 -9.04 2.34 -6.57
N THR A 107 -9.19 1.08 -6.24
CA THR A 107 -9.28 0.63 -4.83
C THR A 107 -7.88 0.53 -4.23
N GLN A 108 -7.78 0.84 -2.96
CA GLN A 108 -6.55 0.71 -2.20
C GLN A 108 -6.83 0.33 -0.75
N SER A 109 -5.88 -0.34 -0.12
CA SER A 109 -5.88 -0.63 1.32
C SER A 109 -4.47 -0.69 1.87
N GLN A 110 -4.37 -0.65 3.19
CA GLN A 110 -3.16 -1.07 3.87
C GLN A 110 -3.00 -2.58 3.78
N CYS A 111 -1.84 -3.09 4.14
CA CYS A 111 -1.58 -4.51 4.26
C CYS A 111 -1.40 -4.88 5.74
N HIS A 112 -1.98 -6.00 6.16
CA HIS A 112 -1.81 -6.48 7.54
C HIS A 112 -0.35 -6.87 7.89
N CYS A 113 0.46 -7.18 6.86
CA CYS A 113 1.86 -7.57 7.05
C CYS A 113 2.80 -6.38 7.28
N ASP A 114 2.48 -5.21 6.69
CA ASP A 114 3.33 -4.02 6.72
C ASP A 114 2.44 -2.78 6.69
N PRO A 115 2.43 -1.95 7.74
CA PRO A 115 1.60 -0.75 7.81
C PRO A 115 1.97 0.33 6.78
N LEU A 116 3.16 0.23 6.17
CA LEU A 116 3.61 1.11 5.07
C LEU A 116 3.50 0.43 3.70
N ALA A 117 2.84 -0.71 3.61
CA ALA A 117 2.55 -1.36 2.35
C ALA A 117 1.24 -0.84 1.76
N LEU A 118 1.24 -0.69 0.45
CA LEU A 118 0.10 -0.25 -0.34
C LEU A 118 -0.40 -1.42 -1.19
N LYS A 119 -1.61 -1.90 -0.92
CA LYS A 119 -2.34 -2.80 -1.81
C LYS A 119 -3.30 -2.00 -2.67
N THR A 120 -3.35 -2.33 -3.95
CA THR A 120 -4.24 -1.67 -4.91
C THR A 120 -4.48 -2.56 -6.12
N ASN A 121 -5.59 -2.32 -6.80
CA ASN A 121 -5.87 -2.90 -8.11
C ASN A 121 -5.32 -2.06 -9.27
N ALA A 122 -4.64 -0.94 -8.98
CA ALA A 122 -4.03 -0.12 -9.99
C ALA A 122 -2.84 -0.82 -10.67
N PRO A 123 -2.67 -0.68 -11.99
CA PRO A 123 -1.47 -1.14 -12.67
C PRO A 123 -0.21 -0.48 -12.12
N GLY A 124 0.92 -1.18 -12.16
CA GLY A 124 2.19 -0.64 -11.68
C GLY A 124 2.60 0.68 -12.33
N SER A 125 2.30 0.85 -13.62
CA SER A 125 2.53 2.11 -14.34
C SER A 125 1.81 3.28 -13.69
N VAL A 126 0.54 3.09 -13.31
CA VAL A 126 -0.26 4.13 -12.63
C VAL A 126 0.29 4.43 -11.24
N VAL A 127 0.65 3.40 -10.47
CA VAL A 127 1.24 3.60 -9.14
C VAL A 127 2.51 4.45 -9.24
N PHE A 128 3.43 4.10 -10.13
CA PHE A 128 4.66 4.86 -10.33
C PHE A 128 4.39 6.26 -10.88
N ASP A 129 3.39 6.42 -11.74
CA ASP A 129 3.02 7.73 -12.31
C ASP A 129 2.46 8.68 -11.24
N ILE A 130 1.70 8.19 -10.29
CA ILE A 130 1.23 8.97 -9.13
C ILE A 130 2.42 9.50 -8.32
N PHE A 131 3.45 8.67 -8.06
CA PHE A 131 4.66 9.14 -7.36
C PHE A 131 5.43 10.17 -8.19
N ARG A 132 5.49 10.02 -9.51
CA ARG A 132 6.09 11.02 -10.42
C ARG A 132 5.32 12.33 -10.40
N ALA A 133 4.00 12.28 -10.46
CA ALA A 133 3.13 13.46 -10.37
C ALA A 133 3.31 14.18 -9.02
N TYR A 134 3.38 13.42 -7.93
CA TYR A 134 3.66 13.98 -6.59
C TYR A 134 4.99 14.73 -6.55
N PHE A 135 6.06 14.10 -7.07
CA PHE A 135 7.36 14.76 -7.15
C PHE A 135 7.29 16.07 -7.92
N ARG A 136 6.65 16.07 -9.09
CA ARG A 136 6.54 17.26 -9.93
C ARG A 136 5.74 18.38 -9.27
N GLN A 137 4.68 18.03 -8.56
CA GLN A 137 3.81 19.02 -7.92
C GLN A 137 4.40 19.60 -6.63
N PHE A 138 5.09 18.81 -5.83
CA PHE A 138 5.46 19.19 -4.46
C PHE A 138 6.96 19.25 -4.19
N GLN A 139 7.79 18.61 -5.00
CA GLN A 139 9.22 18.48 -4.70
C GLN A 139 10.13 19.02 -5.81
N MET A 140 9.61 19.23 -7.01
CA MET A 140 10.43 19.52 -8.18
C MET A 140 11.17 20.85 -8.06
N GLU A 141 10.54 21.90 -7.54
CA GLU A 141 11.17 23.21 -7.42
C GLU A 141 12.37 23.19 -6.47
N GLU A 142 12.22 22.51 -5.33
CA GLU A 142 13.28 22.38 -4.33
C GLU A 142 14.40 21.43 -4.77
N LYS A 143 14.08 20.46 -5.62
CA LYS A 143 14.99 19.37 -6.02
C LYS A 143 15.44 19.44 -7.48
N LYS A 144 15.25 20.56 -8.16
CA LYS A 144 15.64 20.70 -9.57
C LYS A 144 17.15 20.47 -9.77
N ASP A 145 17.97 21.15 -9.01
CA ASP A 145 19.44 21.01 -9.09
C ASP A 145 19.88 19.60 -8.73
N TRP A 146 19.24 19.01 -7.72
CA TRP A 146 19.49 17.62 -7.32
C TRP A 146 19.17 16.65 -8.46
N LEU A 147 18.04 16.83 -9.16
CA LEU A 147 17.64 15.96 -10.28
C LEU A 147 18.65 16.05 -11.44
N GLU A 148 19.14 17.26 -11.74
CA GLU A 148 20.15 17.47 -12.77
C GLU A 148 21.48 16.80 -12.43
N GLN A 149 21.90 16.82 -11.17
CA GLN A 149 23.13 16.23 -10.67
C GLN A 149 23.08 14.71 -10.51
N LEU A 150 21.89 14.09 -10.56
CA LEU A 150 21.79 12.64 -10.48
C LEU A 150 22.54 11.98 -11.65
N PRO A 151 23.27 10.87 -11.39
CA PRO A 151 23.81 10.05 -12.45
C PRO A 151 22.68 9.55 -13.36
N ASP A 152 23.01 9.14 -14.58
CA ASP A 152 22.02 8.52 -15.48
C ASP A 152 21.53 7.22 -14.85
N CYS A 153 20.30 7.27 -14.34
CA CYS A 153 19.64 6.16 -13.66
C CYS A 153 18.14 6.24 -13.90
N PHE A 154 17.44 5.15 -13.56
CA PHE A 154 15.98 5.07 -13.70
C PHE A 154 15.26 6.29 -13.09
N ALA A 155 15.60 6.66 -11.86
CA ALA A 155 14.96 7.78 -11.17
C ALA A 155 15.08 9.09 -11.98
N LYS A 156 16.28 9.41 -12.51
CA LYS A 156 16.48 10.59 -13.33
C LYS A 156 15.66 10.56 -14.61
N GLN A 157 15.75 9.47 -15.34
CA GLN A 157 15.04 9.32 -16.61
C GLN A 157 13.53 9.38 -16.39
N TYR A 158 13.01 8.72 -15.36
CA TYR A 158 11.60 8.64 -15.08
C TYR A 158 11.00 9.95 -14.57
N LEU A 159 11.68 10.61 -13.61
CA LEU A 159 11.20 11.87 -13.01
C LEU A 159 11.34 13.09 -13.95
N SER A 160 12.24 13.03 -14.92
CA SER A 160 12.38 14.07 -15.93
C SER A 160 11.22 14.15 -16.92
N GLN A 161 10.48 13.04 -17.06
CA GLN A 161 9.31 12.99 -17.93
C GLN A 161 8.07 13.62 -17.26
N PRO A 162 7.12 14.18 -18.03
CA PRO A 162 5.85 14.61 -17.48
C PRO A 162 5.07 13.42 -16.91
N ALA A 163 4.18 13.68 -15.96
CA ALA A 163 3.22 12.68 -15.53
C ALA A 163 2.25 12.38 -16.68
N GLU A 164 1.79 11.14 -16.78
CA GLU A 164 0.86 10.72 -17.82
C GLU A 164 -0.59 11.06 -17.46
N GLY A 165 -0.89 11.06 -16.13
CA GLY A 165 -2.19 11.38 -15.57
C GLY A 165 -2.18 12.66 -14.75
N GLU A 166 -3.38 13.21 -14.57
CA GLU A 166 -3.64 14.24 -13.56
C GLU A 166 -4.17 13.58 -12.31
N TYR A 167 -3.55 13.88 -11.15
CA TYR A 167 -3.88 13.26 -9.88
C TYR A 167 -4.20 14.30 -8.81
N ASP A 168 -5.27 14.06 -8.06
CA ASP A 168 -5.66 14.88 -6.92
C ASP A 168 -5.15 14.23 -5.63
N PHE A 169 -4.27 14.95 -4.93
CA PHE A 169 -3.65 14.53 -3.67
C PHE A 169 -4.41 15.04 -2.43
N THR A 170 -5.58 15.65 -2.62
CA THR A 170 -6.41 16.07 -1.49
C THR A 170 -6.81 14.85 -0.67
N ILE A 171 -6.49 14.89 0.63
CA ILE A 171 -6.75 13.76 1.52
C ILE A 171 -8.25 13.57 1.68
N LEU A 172 -8.73 12.40 1.30
CA LEU A 172 -10.10 11.96 1.53
C LEU A 172 -10.32 11.60 3.01
N PRO A 173 -11.49 11.92 3.56
CA PRO A 173 -11.83 11.59 4.94
C PRO A 173 -11.89 10.09 5.21
#